data_b5e15daeaaf82362907a83565a2788b6
#
_entry.id   b5e15daeaaf82362907a83565a2788b6
#
_cell.length_a   1.000
_cell.length_b   1.000
_cell.length_c   1.000
_cell.angle_alpha   90.00
_cell.angle_beta   90.00
_cell.angle_gamma   90.00
#
_symmetry.space_group_name_H-M   'P 1'
#
loop_
_entity.id
_entity.type
_entity.pdbx_description
1 polymer ?
#
loop_
_entity_poly.entity_id
_entity_poly.type
_entity_poly.pdbx_seq_one_letter_code
_entity_poly.pdbx_strand_id
1 'polypeptide(L)'
;SDEVIELKDPHTGLYRDRIRARELWERVLEARFRTGSPYINFIDTANEALPEALKQQGLRIHGSNLCNEIHLPTNKDRTAVCCLSSVNLEKFDDWRTTPMVRDLIRFLDNVLQAFIDNAPRDIVKAKISALRERSLGLGAMGFHGYLQKYNTPFESAIAKSLNNRIFKHIKDEALLETKLLATKRGSPGDLFGTGVRNAHLLAIAPNANSSIICGCTASIEPVKSNAYVHRTRAGSHLIKNKYLATVLDKYDMNNEITWKSIINHEGSVQHLDNLTDYEKDTYKTAFELNQEWVIEHAADRQKYICQGQSVNLFFPA
;
A
#
# COMPACT_ATOMS: atom_id res chain seq x y z
N SER A 1 4.92 20.61 23.33
CA SER A 1 4.99 22.04 23.64
C SER A 1 3.76 22.74 23.04
N ASP A 2 3.30 23.81 23.66
CA ASP A 2 2.21 24.65 23.15
C ASP A 2 2.79 25.97 22.63
N GLU A 3 3.69 25.87 21.69
CA GLU A 3 4.36 27.00 21.07
C GLU A 3 3.41 27.79 20.16
N VAL A 4 3.65 29.06 20.00
CA VAL A 4 2.95 29.90 19.04
C VAL A 4 3.62 29.79 17.69
N ILE A 5 2.89 29.35 16.68
CA ILE A 5 3.34 29.24 15.29
C ILE A 5 2.92 30.49 14.53
N GLU A 6 3.87 31.18 13.91
CA GLU A 6 3.59 32.28 13.00
C GLU A 6 3.23 31.72 11.60
N LEU A 7 2.05 32.11 11.14
CA LEU A 7 1.61 31.81 9.78
C LEU A 7 2.12 32.90 8.85
N LYS A 8 2.84 32.51 7.81
CA LYS A 8 3.42 33.43 6.80
C LYS A 8 2.89 33.08 5.40
N ASP A 9 2.71 34.09 4.61
CA ASP A 9 2.40 33.90 3.19
C ASP A 9 3.58 33.21 2.49
N PRO A 10 3.39 32.08 1.81
CA PRO A 10 4.49 31.31 1.25
C PRO A 10 5.21 31.99 0.08
N HIS A 11 4.56 32.96 -0.58
CA HIS A 11 5.14 33.68 -1.72
C HIS A 11 5.88 34.95 -1.31
N THR A 12 5.33 35.68 -0.36
CA THR A 12 5.87 36.98 0.06
C THR A 12 6.67 36.92 1.36
N GLY A 13 6.54 35.82 2.15
CA GLY A 13 7.13 35.69 3.47
C GLY A 13 6.49 36.57 4.55
N LEU A 14 5.48 37.38 4.19
CA LEU A 14 4.82 38.30 5.11
C LEU A 14 4.01 37.57 6.16
N TYR A 15 4.04 38.11 7.35
CA TYR A 15 3.21 37.65 8.48
C TYR A 15 1.73 37.72 8.11
N ARG A 16 0.96 36.70 8.46
CA ARG A 16 -0.49 36.62 8.26
C ARG A 16 -1.25 36.49 9.59
N ASP A 17 -0.84 35.56 10.45
CA ASP A 17 -1.55 35.25 11.68
C ASP A 17 -0.68 34.43 12.64
N ARG A 18 -1.20 34.13 13.83
CA ARG A 18 -0.61 33.24 14.83
C ARG A 18 -1.62 32.19 15.25
N ILE A 19 -1.14 30.98 15.48
CA ILE A 19 -1.93 29.88 16.03
C ILE A 19 -1.12 29.12 17.08
N ARG A 20 -1.76 28.65 18.14
CA ARG A 20 -1.09 27.75 19.09
C ARG A 20 -0.89 26.37 18.44
N ALA A 21 0.26 25.77 18.66
CA ALA A 21 0.60 24.45 18.09
C ALA A 21 -0.43 23.39 18.49
N ARG A 22 -0.88 23.38 19.75
CA ARG A 22 -1.92 22.48 20.25
C ARG A 22 -3.26 22.70 19.55
N GLU A 23 -3.69 23.95 19.40
CA GLU A 23 -4.94 24.29 18.70
C GLU A 23 -4.90 23.82 17.23
N LEU A 24 -3.77 24.04 16.53
CA LEU A 24 -3.60 23.56 15.17
C LEU A 24 -3.68 22.03 15.11
N TRP A 25 -3.03 21.35 16.04
CA TRP A 25 -3.04 19.90 16.12
C TRP A 25 -4.44 19.32 16.37
N GLU A 26 -5.17 19.91 17.31
CA GLU A 26 -6.57 19.54 17.62
C GLU A 26 -7.48 19.71 16.38
N ARG A 27 -7.36 20.82 15.66
CA ARG A 27 -8.08 21.04 14.39
C ARG A 27 -7.75 20.00 13.31
N VAL A 28 -6.46 19.63 13.20
CA VAL A 28 -6.02 18.59 12.27
C VAL A 28 -6.63 17.24 12.64
N LEU A 29 -6.59 16.86 13.92
CA LEU A 29 -7.17 15.60 14.40
C LEU A 29 -8.70 15.57 14.22
N GLU A 30 -9.39 16.67 14.54
CA GLU A 30 -10.84 16.79 14.35
C GLU A 30 -11.25 16.65 12.88
N ALA A 31 -10.54 17.34 11.97
CA ALA A 31 -10.78 17.24 10.54
C ALA A 31 -10.55 15.80 10.06
N ARG A 32 -9.46 15.16 10.52
CA ARG A 32 -9.15 13.78 10.19
C ARG A 32 -10.21 12.79 10.71
N PHE A 33 -10.68 12.97 11.92
CA PHE A 33 -11.72 12.13 12.50
C PHE A 33 -13.02 12.22 11.70
N ARG A 34 -13.42 13.43 11.28
CA ARG A 34 -14.67 13.67 10.54
C ARG A 34 -14.60 13.21 9.07
N THR A 35 -13.44 13.31 8.43
CA THR A 35 -13.32 13.19 6.97
C THR A 35 -12.33 12.15 6.49
N GLY A 36 -11.50 11.58 7.38
CA GLY A 36 -10.35 10.75 7.03
C GLY A 36 -9.15 11.54 6.49
N SER A 37 -9.25 12.88 6.41
CA SER A 37 -8.20 13.77 5.88
C SER A 37 -7.92 14.92 6.84
N PRO A 38 -6.69 15.49 6.80
CA PRO A 38 -5.54 15.17 5.97
C PRO A 38 -4.82 13.89 6.39
N TYR A 39 -4.01 13.32 5.49
CA TYR A 39 -3.06 12.27 5.85
C TYR A 39 -1.90 12.87 6.65
N ILE A 40 -1.36 12.09 7.57
CA ILE A 40 -0.23 12.50 8.42
C ILE A 40 0.99 11.71 7.97
N ASN A 41 2.06 12.43 7.58
CA ASN A 41 3.34 11.87 7.18
C ASN A 41 4.41 12.17 8.22
N PHE A 42 5.16 11.14 8.60
CA PHE A 42 6.35 11.25 9.43
C PHE A 42 7.57 11.47 8.52
N ILE A 43 7.75 12.71 8.08
CA ILE A 43 8.71 13.05 7.03
C ILE A 43 10.17 12.81 7.46
N ASP A 44 10.48 12.95 8.75
CA ASP A 44 11.81 12.67 9.27
C ASP A 44 12.11 11.17 9.18
N THR A 45 11.17 10.31 9.58
CA THR A 45 11.27 8.85 9.42
C THR A 45 11.48 8.46 7.94
N ALA A 46 10.73 9.09 7.03
CA ALA A 46 10.88 8.85 5.59
C ALA A 46 12.28 9.23 5.09
N ASN A 47 12.83 10.36 5.57
CA ASN A 47 14.18 10.81 5.22
C ASN A 47 15.27 9.94 5.87
N GLU A 48 15.04 9.43 7.08
CA GLU A 48 15.95 8.46 7.72
C GLU A 48 16.03 7.15 6.93
N ALA A 49 14.95 6.73 6.31
CA ALA A 49 14.88 5.53 5.48
C ALA A 49 15.39 5.74 4.03
N LEU A 50 15.63 6.97 3.60
CA LEU A 50 16.12 7.26 2.25
C LEU A 50 17.44 6.54 1.98
N PRO A 51 17.65 5.92 0.79
CA PRO A 51 18.91 5.29 0.42
C PRO A 51 20.12 6.21 0.62
N GLU A 52 21.18 5.69 1.21
CA GLU A 52 22.37 6.46 1.60
C GLU A 52 22.99 7.23 0.43
N ALA A 53 23.02 6.63 -0.77
CA ALA A 53 23.52 7.28 -1.98
C ALA A 53 22.75 8.56 -2.34
N LEU A 54 21.44 8.61 -2.04
CA LEU A 54 20.62 9.79 -2.25
C LEU A 54 20.83 10.83 -1.16
N LYS A 55 21.00 10.42 0.10
CA LYS A 55 21.34 11.32 1.22
C LYS A 55 22.67 12.05 0.99
N GLN A 56 23.70 11.31 0.52
CA GLN A 56 25.02 11.86 0.23
C GLN A 56 24.98 12.94 -0.86
N GLN A 57 23.97 12.94 -1.70
CA GLN A 57 23.73 13.99 -2.70
C GLN A 57 22.87 15.16 -2.18
N GLY A 58 22.56 15.17 -0.89
CA GLY A 58 21.69 16.20 -0.28
C GLY A 58 20.23 16.12 -0.72
N LEU A 59 19.80 14.99 -1.30
CA LEU A 59 18.42 14.80 -1.70
C LEU A 59 17.54 14.56 -0.48
N ARG A 60 16.30 15.08 -0.54
CA ARG A 60 15.36 15.03 0.57
C ARG A 60 13.94 14.81 0.10
N ILE A 61 13.20 14.02 0.87
CA ILE A 61 11.76 13.78 0.74
C ILE A 61 11.03 14.94 1.44
N HIS A 62 10.13 15.62 0.73
CA HIS A 62 9.33 16.73 1.26
C HIS A 62 7.85 16.39 1.48
N GLY A 63 7.39 15.28 0.93
CA GLY A 63 6.01 14.81 1.03
C GLY A 63 5.83 13.47 0.35
N SER A 64 4.59 13.01 0.26
CA SER A 64 4.19 11.79 -0.45
C SER A 64 3.27 12.10 -1.62
N ASN A 65 2.94 11.05 -2.40
CA ASN A 65 1.82 11.11 -3.34
C ASN A 65 0.46 11.12 -2.61
N LEU A 66 -0.64 11.25 -3.38
CA LEU A 66 -2.01 11.28 -2.87
C LEU A 66 -2.36 10.06 -1.99
N CYS A 67 -1.91 8.87 -2.39
CA CYS A 67 -2.22 7.61 -1.70
C CYS A 67 -1.23 7.26 -0.57
N ASN A 68 -0.24 8.11 -0.32
CA ASN A 68 0.72 8.04 0.79
C ASN A 68 1.68 6.84 0.78
N GLU A 69 1.87 6.16 -0.35
CA GLU A 69 2.83 5.06 -0.47
C GLU A 69 4.15 5.46 -1.11
N ILE A 70 4.20 6.55 -1.88
CA ILE A 70 5.39 7.01 -2.60
C ILE A 70 6.09 8.10 -1.82
N HIS A 71 7.33 7.82 -1.42
CA HIS A 71 8.21 8.71 -0.70
C HIS A 71 9.52 8.86 -1.47
N LEU A 72 9.56 9.84 -2.38
CA LEU A 72 10.70 10.10 -3.25
C LEU A 72 11.19 11.54 -3.09
N PRO A 73 12.50 11.80 -3.29
CA PRO A 73 13.04 13.13 -3.16
C PRO A 73 12.53 14.07 -4.25
N THR A 74 12.22 15.30 -3.85
CA THR A 74 11.81 16.39 -4.75
C THR A 74 12.60 17.67 -4.42
N ASN A 75 12.76 18.52 -5.42
CA ASN A 75 13.31 19.87 -5.24
C ASN A 75 12.94 20.74 -6.44
N LYS A 76 13.55 21.94 -6.55
CA LYS A 76 13.30 22.87 -7.69
C LYS A 76 13.61 22.28 -9.07
N ASP A 77 14.48 21.26 -9.14
CA ASP A 77 14.96 20.64 -10.38
C ASP A 77 14.46 19.19 -10.56
N ARG A 78 13.71 18.66 -9.58
CA ARG A 78 13.23 17.28 -9.56
C ARG A 78 11.75 17.18 -9.23
N THR A 79 11.03 16.40 -10.01
CA THR A 79 9.65 15.98 -9.74
C THR A 79 9.63 14.47 -9.64
N ALA A 80 9.13 13.93 -8.53
CA ALA A 80 9.01 12.49 -8.31
C ALA A 80 8.16 11.81 -9.38
N VAL A 81 8.58 10.62 -9.81
CA VAL A 81 7.86 9.79 -10.77
C VAL A 81 7.46 8.49 -10.12
N CYS A 82 6.15 8.23 -10.10
CA CYS A 82 5.55 7.02 -9.56
C CYS A 82 5.45 5.94 -10.65
N CYS A 83 6.22 4.85 -10.51
CA CYS A 83 6.20 3.71 -11.42
C CYS A 83 5.83 2.45 -10.65
N LEU A 84 4.53 2.06 -10.71
CA LEU A 84 3.93 1.07 -9.82
C LEU A 84 3.44 -0.18 -10.54
N SER A 85 3.47 -1.28 -9.81
CA SER A 85 2.73 -2.51 -10.08
C SER A 85 2.43 -3.22 -8.76
N SER A 86 1.59 -4.28 -8.78
CA SER A 86 1.28 -5.05 -7.58
C SER A 86 1.09 -6.53 -7.92
N VAL A 87 1.65 -7.41 -7.08
CA VAL A 87 1.43 -8.85 -7.18
C VAL A 87 0.15 -9.26 -6.46
N ASN A 88 -0.55 -10.25 -6.99
CA ASN A 88 -1.71 -10.86 -6.33
C ASN A 88 -1.23 -11.95 -5.35
N LEU A 89 -1.35 -11.67 -4.04
CA LEU A 89 -0.92 -12.59 -2.98
C LEU A 89 -1.81 -13.83 -2.85
N GLU A 90 -3.07 -13.79 -3.28
CA GLU A 90 -3.92 -14.99 -3.28
C GLU A 90 -3.35 -16.09 -4.19
N LYS A 91 -2.44 -15.70 -5.09
CA LYS A 91 -1.68 -16.57 -5.99
C LYS A 91 -0.21 -16.74 -5.58
N PHE A 92 0.16 -16.37 -4.35
CA PHE A 92 1.54 -16.42 -3.88
C PHE A 92 2.20 -17.79 -4.09
N ASP A 93 1.52 -18.87 -3.75
CA ASP A 93 2.07 -20.22 -3.87
C ASP A 93 2.26 -20.66 -5.34
N ASP A 94 1.48 -20.09 -6.27
CA ASP A 94 1.60 -20.37 -7.69
C ASP A 94 2.86 -19.71 -8.29
N TRP A 95 3.23 -18.52 -7.81
CA TRP A 95 4.30 -17.73 -8.42
C TRP A 95 5.58 -17.61 -7.57
N ARG A 96 5.58 -17.95 -6.28
CA ARG A 96 6.74 -17.75 -5.39
C ARG A 96 8.00 -18.52 -5.82
N THR A 97 7.86 -19.59 -6.59
CA THR A 97 8.97 -20.39 -7.12
C THR A 97 9.33 -20.03 -8.57
N THR A 98 8.68 -19.02 -9.14
CA THR A 98 8.93 -18.53 -10.50
C THR A 98 9.71 -17.21 -10.48
N PRO A 99 10.25 -16.73 -11.60
CA PRO A 99 10.93 -15.45 -11.67
C PRO A 99 9.98 -14.23 -11.69
N MET A 100 8.71 -14.37 -11.35
CA MET A 100 7.67 -13.35 -11.52
C MET A 100 8.05 -12.00 -10.88
N VAL A 101 8.56 -11.98 -9.66
CA VAL A 101 8.97 -10.73 -8.99
C VAL A 101 10.12 -10.06 -9.76
N ARG A 102 11.11 -10.84 -10.19
CA ARG A 102 12.24 -10.34 -11.00
C ARG A 102 11.78 -9.78 -12.34
N ASP A 103 10.87 -10.48 -13.00
CA ASP A 103 10.32 -10.04 -14.28
C ASP A 103 9.50 -8.75 -14.14
N LEU A 104 8.77 -8.59 -13.04
CA LEU A 104 8.05 -7.34 -12.75
C LEU A 104 9.00 -6.17 -12.47
N ILE A 105 10.09 -6.36 -11.73
CA ILE A 105 11.11 -5.32 -11.55
C ILE A 105 11.72 -4.92 -12.88
N ARG A 106 12.07 -5.88 -13.73
CA ARG A 106 12.57 -5.63 -15.09
C ARG A 106 11.54 -4.92 -15.97
N PHE A 107 10.29 -5.33 -15.89
CA PHE A 107 9.18 -4.71 -16.60
C PHE A 107 9.01 -3.25 -16.19
N LEU A 108 8.98 -2.96 -14.89
CA LEU A 108 8.86 -1.59 -14.38
C LEU A 108 10.08 -0.73 -14.78
N ASP A 109 11.32 -1.26 -14.75
CA ASP A 109 12.50 -0.55 -15.26
C ASP A 109 12.36 -0.23 -16.76
N ASN A 110 11.75 -1.12 -17.55
CA ASN A 110 11.47 -0.88 -18.97
C ASN A 110 10.36 0.17 -19.16
N VAL A 111 9.29 0.13 -18.37
CA VAL A 111 8.21 1.16 -18.39
C VAL A 111 8.80 2.53 -18.07
N LEU A 112 9.65 2.59 -17.03
CA LEU A 112 10.32 3.84 -16.65
C LEU A 112 11.27 4.32 -17.78
N GLN A 113 11.97 3.41 -18.47
CA GLN A 113 12.80 3.74 -19.63
C GLN A 113 11.94 4.32 -20.76
N ALA A 114 10.82 3.68 -21.08
CA ALA A 114 9.90 4.19 -22.09
C ALA A 114 9.37 5.60 -21.75
N PHE A 115 9.09 5.87 -20.47
CA PHE A 115 8.77 7.22 -20.00
C PHE A 115 9.92 8.19 -20.24
N ILE A 116 11.15 7.83 -19.85
CA ILE A 116 12.33 8.68 -20.02
C ILE A 116 12.56 9.04 -21.51
N ASP A 117 12.39 8.09 -22.40
CA ASP A 117 12.62 8.27 -23.83
C ASP A 117 11.56 9.16 -24.49
N ASN A 118 10.30 9.05 -24.05
CA ASN A 118 9.15 9.71 -24.66
C ASN A 118 8.61 10.92 -23.87
N ALA A 119 9.18 11.25 -22.71
CA ALA A 119 8.70 12.34 -21.88
C ALA A 119 8.73 13.69 -22.63
N PRO A 120 7.60 14.42 -22.69
CA PRO A 120 7.55 15.75 -23.31
C PRO A 120 8.45 16.75 -22.58
N ARG A 121 8.84 17.83 -23.30
CA ARG A 121 9.76 18.84 -22.76
C ARG A 121 9.22 19.57 -21.52
N ASP A 122 7.91 19.69 -21.41
CA ASP A 122 7.25 20.41 -20.31
C ASP A 122 7.40 19.71 -18.95
N ILE A 123 7.73 18.40 -18.94
CA ILE A 123 7.95 17.61 -17.72
C ILE A 123 9.42 17.17 -17.55
N VAL A 124 10.35 18.00 -18.00
CA VAL A 124 11.79 17.67 -17.94
C VAL A 124 12.27 17.33 -16.53
N LYS A 125 11.73 17.96 -15.47
CA LYS A 125 12.10 17.68 -14.08
C LYS A 125 11.73 16.26 -13.66
N ALA A 126 10.61 15.75 -14.13
CA ALA A 126 10.20 14.36 -13.91
C ALA A 126 11.11 13.40 -14.69
N LYS A 127 11.47 13.72 -15.93
CA LYS A 127 12.44 12.95 -16.72
C LYS A 127 13.80 12.88 -16.02
N ILE A 128 14.29 13.98 -15.47
CA ILE A 128 15.57 14.04 -14.75
C ILE A 128 15.51 13.12 -13.51
N SER A 129 14.47 13.21 -12.68
CA SER A 129 14.28 12.30 -11.54
C SER A 129 14.31 10.84 -11.97
N ALA A 130 13.45 10.49 -12.93
CA ALA A 130 13.34 9.14 -13.44
C ALA A 130 14.67 8.59 -13.96
N LEU A 131 15.44 9.40 -14.71
CA LEU A 131 16.72 8.99 -15.26
C LEU A 131 17.79 8.79 -14.17
N ARG A 132 17.82 9.66 -13.16
CA ARG A 132 18.91 9.71 -12.19
C ARG A 132 18.76 8.72 -11.04
N GLU A 133 17.55 8.42 -10.59
CA GLU A 133 17.29 7.53 -9.45
C GLU A 133 16.60 6.21 -9.81
N ARG A 134 15.85 6.16 -10.91
CA ARG A 134 15.13 4.99 -11.42
C ARG A 134 14.31 4.27 -10.35
N SER A 135 13.60 5.03 -9.50
CA SER A 135 12.78 4.49 -8.43
C SER A 135 11.56 3.76 -8.95
N LEU A 136 11.26 2.60 -8.37
CA LEU A 136 10.13 1.73 -8.66
C LEU A 136 9.30 1.53 -7.39
N GLY A 137 8.06 1.07 -7.54
CA GLY A 137 7.16 0.74 -6.44
C GLY A 137 6.36 -0.53 -6.73
N LEU A 138 6.99 -1.69 -6.60
CA LEU A 138 6.26 -2.96 -6.64
C LEU A 138 5.55 -3.17 -5.30
N GLY A 139 4.24 -3.33 -5.35
CA GLY A 139 3.38 -3.57 -4.18
C GLY A 139 2.71 -4.93 -4.23
N ALA A 140 1.66 -5.07 -3.41
CA ALA A 140 0.90 -6.30 -3.28
C ALA A 140 -0.59 -5.99 -3.07
N MET A 141 -1.44 -6.91 -3.51
CA MET A 141 -2.88 -6.95 -3.25
C MET A 141 -3.29 -8.38 -2.89
N GLY A 142 -4.44 -8.55 -2.26
CA GLY A 142 -4.95 -9.87 -1.91
C GLY A 142 -4.43 -10.44 -0.60
N PHE A 143 -3.91 -9.60 0.32
CA PHE A 143 -3.34 -10.12 1.58
C PHE A 143 -4.40 -10.79 2.45
N HIS A 144 -5.53 -10.12 2.74
CA HIS A 144 -6.58 -10.74 3.55
C HIS A 144 -7.21 -11.94 2.86
N GLY A 145 -7.44 -11.88 1.54
CA GLY A 145 -7.92 -13.02 0.75
C GLY A 145 -6.96 -14.22 0.81
N TYR A 146 -5.64 -13.99 0.81
CA TYR A 146 -4.66 -15.06 1.01
C TYR A 146 -4.80 -15.70 2.40
N LEU A 147 -4.98 -14.91 3.46
CA LEU A 147 -5.20 -15.44 4.79
C LEU A 147 -6.50 -16.27 4.86
N GLN A 148 -7.59 -15.76 4.29
CA GLN A 148 -8.88 -16.46 4.24
C GLN A 148 -8.82 -17.75 3.41
N LYS A 149 -8.07 -17.77 2.32
CA LYS A 149 -7.79 -18.97 1.53
C LYS A 149 -7.22 -20.12 2.37
N TYR A 150 -6.41 -19.77 3.37
CA TYR A 150 -5.78 -20.73 4.28
C TYR A 150 -6.46 -20.78 5.65
N ASN A 151 -7.70 -20.30 5.73
CA ASN A 151 -8.49 -20.27 6.97
C ASN A 151 -7.68 -19.70 8.15
N THR A 152 -7.04 -18.55 7.94
CA THR A 152 -6.16 -17.91 8.91
C THR A 152 -6.76 -16.57 9.33
N PRO A 153 -7.08 -16.37 10.62
CA PRO A 153 -7.54 -15.09 11.11
C PRO A 153 -6.49 -13.99 10.90
N PHE A 154 -6.95 -12.79 10.55
CA PHE A 154 -6.10 -11.62 10.39
C PHE A 154 -5.36 -11.27 11.70
N GLU A 155 -6.06 -11.41 12.82
CA GLU A 155 -5.58 -11.18 14.19
C GLU A 155 -4.87 -12.44 14.73
N SER A 156 -3.80 -12.89 14.06
CA SER A 156 -3.10 -14.11 14.49
C SER A 156 -1.58 -14.06 14.27
N ALA A 157 -0.85 -14.79 15.11
CA ALA A 157 0.59 -14.98 14.97
C ALA A 157 0.96 -15.67 13.63
N ILE A 158 0.07 -16.54 13.13
CA ILE A 158 0.23 -17.19 11.83
C ILE A 158 0.20 -16.13 10.71
N ALA A 159 -0.77 -15.21 10.75
CA ALA A 159 -0.85 -14.11 9.79
C ALA A 159 0.42 -13.23 9.83
N LYS A 160 0.97 -12.91 11.02
CA LYS A 160 2.25 -12.19 11.17
C LYS A 160 3.41 -12.96 10.54
N SER A 161 3.49 -14.26 10.74
CA SER A 161 4.52 -15.12 10.14
C SER A 161 4.42 -15.15 8.62
N LEU A 162 3.20 -15.30 8.07
CA LEU A 162 2.94 -15.25 6.63
C LEU A 162 3.30 -13.90 6.03
N ASN A 163 2.90 -12.80 6.67
CA ASN A 163 3.24 -11.44 6.29
C ASN A 163 4.76 -11.27 6.14
N ASN A 164 5.52 -11.64 7.15
CA ASN A 164 6.99 -11.56 7.12
C ASN A 164 7.60 -12.41 6.01
N ARG A 165 7.15 -13.66 5.86
CA ARG A 165 7.66 -14.59 4.85
C ARG A 165 7.41 -14.08 3.42
N ILE A 166 6.21 -13.61 3.13
CA ILE A 166 5.81 -13.11 1.82
C ILE A 166 6.65 -11.88 1.43
N PHE A 167 6.68 -10.87 2.29
CA PHE A 167 7.36 -9.62 1.96
C PHE A 167 8.88 -9.74 1.97
N LYS A 168 9.44 -10.64 2.80
CA LYS A 168 10.85 -11.01 2.69
C LYS A 168 11.17 -11.59 1.32
N HIS A 169 10.39 -12.55 0.83
CA HIS A 169 10.57 -13.16 -0.49
C HIS A 169 10.52 -12.11 -1.61
N ILE A 170 9.50 -11.24 -1.61
CA ILE A 170 9.37 -10.17 -2.61
C ILE A 170 10.59 -9.24 -2.58
N LYS A 171 11.06 -8.86 -1.38
CA LYS A 171 12.25 -8.01 -1.22
C LYS A 171 13.51 -8.67 -1.76
N ASP A 172 13.75 -9.94 -1.42
CA ASP A 172 14.95 -10.66 -1.81
C ASP A 172 15.05 -10.81 -3.35
N GLU A 173 13.93 -11.19 -3.99
CA GLU A 173 13.84 -11.32 -5.45
C GLU A 173 13.99 -9.97 -6.17
N ALA A 174 13.38 -8.91 -5.63
CA ALA A 174 13.51 -7.56 -6.18
C ALA A 174 14.97 -7.04 -6.08
N LEU A 175 15.64 -7.27 -4.94
CA LEU A 175 17.05 -6.92 -4.76
C LEU A 175 17.98 -7.69 -5.70
N LEU A 176 17.70 -8.96 -5.92
CA LEU A 176 18.46 -9.77 -6.88
C LEU A 176 18.36 -9.16 -8.28
N GLU A 177 17.15 -8.84 -8.74
CA GLU A 177 16.96 -8.32 -10.09
C GLU A 177 17.57 -6.93 -10.29
N THR A 178 17.43 -5.99 -9.34
CA THR A 178 18.04 -4.65 -9.50
C THR A 178 19.58 -4.73 -9.61
N LYS A 179 20.22 -5.70 -8.92
CA LYS A 179 21.67 -5.96 -9.07
C LYS A 179 22.00 -6.54 -10.45
N LEU A 180 21.22 -7.50 -10.93
CA LEU A 180 21.39 -8.06 -12.28
C LEU A 180 21.19 -6.99 -13.37
N LEU A 181 20.20 -6.10 -13.18
CA LEU A 181 19.98 -4.97 -14.08
C LEU A 181 21.15 -3.97 -14.05
N ALA A 182 21.70 -3.67 -12.87
CA ALA A 182 22.89 -2.83 -12.77
C ALA A 182 24.08 -3.40 -13.51
N THR A 183 24.32 -4.71 -13.40
CA THR A 183 25.39 -5.40 -14.15
C THR A 183 25.17 -5.31 -15.67
N LYS A 184 23.93 -5.40 -16.14
CA LYS A 184 23.60 -5.42 -17.57
C LYS A 184 23.46 -4.03 -18.20
N ARG A 185 22.96 -3.04 -17.44
CA ARG A 185 22.53 -1.73 -17.93
C ARG A 185 23.23 -0.56 -17.24
N GLY A 186 24.08 -0.84 -16.25
CA GLY A 186 24.72 0.16 -15.40
C GLY A 186 23.82 0.69 -14.29
N SER A 187 24.42 1.29 -13.27
CA SER A 187 23.72 2.08 -12.25
C SER A 187 23.44 3.49 -12.78
N PRO A 188 22.30 4.12 -12.44
CA PRO A 188 22.01 5.50 -12.81
C PRO A 188 22.88 6.49 -12.01
N GLY A 189 22.85 7.78 -12.41
CA GLY A 189 23.76 8.79 -11.85
C GLY A 189 23.74 8.91 -10.34
N ASP A 190 22.57 8.85 -9.71
CA ASP A 190 22.45 8.98 -8.26
C ASP A 190 22.84 7.71 -7.48
N LEU A 191 23.02 6.61 -8.19
CA LEU A 191 23.41 5.30 -7.63
C LEU A 191 24.78 4.84 -8.15
N PHE A 192 25.58 5.73 -8.69
CA PHE A 192 26.89 5.38 -9.22
C PHE A 192 27.73 4.68 -8.14
N GLY A 193 28.33 3.54 -8.48
CA GLY A 193 29.15 2.74 -7.56
C GLY A 193 28.40 1.86 -6.56
N THR A 194 27.05 1.93 -6.48
CA THR A 194 26.26 1.15 -5.50
C THR A 194 26.00 -0.31 -5.94
N GLY A 195 26.14 -0.62 -7.23
CA GLY A 195 25.84 -1.94 -7.77
C GLY A 195 24.36 -2.27 -7.89
N VAL A 196 23.47 -1.27 -7.75
CA VAL A 196 22.02 -1.42 -8.00
C VAL A 196 21.55 -0.46 -9.09
N ARG A 197 20.46 -0.82 -9.77
CA ARG A 197 19.88 -0.01 -10.85
C ARG A 197 18.77 0.92 -10.39
N ASN A 198 18.05 0.55 -9.35
CA ASN A 198 16.85 1.26 -8.90
C ASN A 198 17.05 1.69 -7.45
N ALA A 199 16.81 2.97 -7.14
CA ALA A 199 16.97 3.51 -5.79
C ALA A 199 15.90 2.95 -4.83
N HIS A 200 14.69 2.79 -5.32
CA HIS A 200 13.58 2.18 -4.60
C HIS A 200 12.97 1.05 -5.44
N LEU A 201 12.42 0.04 -4.78
CA LEU A 201 11.88 -1.16 -5.41
C LEU A 201 10.43 -1.42 -5.02
N LEU A 202 10.07 -1.19 -3.76
CA LEU A 202 8.80 -1.61 -3.16
C LEU A 202 8.05 -0.42 -2.54
N ALA A 203 6.73 -0.40 -2.82
CA ALA A 203 5.75 0.51 -2.22
C ALA A 203 4.38 -0.16 -2.26
N ILE A 204 3.54 0.05 -1.24
CA ILE A 204 2.22 -0.59 -1.15
C ILE A 204 1.12 0.39 -1.52
N ALA A 205 0.61 0.28 -2.74
CA ALA A 205 -0.51 1.06 -3.25
C ALA A 205 -1.88 0.50 -2.78
N PRO A 206 -2.95 1.30 -2.75
CA PRO A 206 -4.27 0.84 -2.28
C PRO A 206 -4.97 -0.17 -3.21
N ASN A 207 -4.65 -0.20 -4.49
CA ASN A 207 -5.14 -1.18 -5.49
C ASN A 207 -6.67 -1.35 -5.57
N ALA A 208 -7.46 -0.32 -5.30
CA ALA A 208 -8.91 -0.41 -5.21
C ALA A 208 -9.56 -0.99 -6.48
N ASN A 209 -9.15 -0.52 -7.67
CA ASN A 209 -9.69 -0.98 -8.94
C ASN A 209 -8.98 -2.24 -9.47
N SER A 210 -7.66 -2.31 -9.32
CA SER A 210 -6.87 -3.45 -9.80
C SER A 210 -7.27 -4.75 -9.12
N SER A 211 -7.59 -4.70 -7.82
CA SER A 211 -8.06 -5.86 -7.07
C SER A 211 -9.38 -6.41 -7.57
N ILE A 212 -10.32 -5.55 -7.99
CA ILE A 212 -11.59 -5.96 -8.59
C ILE A 212 -11.34 -6.70 -9.91
N ILE A 213 -10.48 -6.15 -10.77
CA ILE A 213 -10.11 -6.77 -12.05
C ILE A 213 -9.45 -8.14 -11.82
N CYS A 214 -8.58 -8.25 -10.82
CA CYS A 214 -7.88 -9.49 -10.50
C CYS A 214 -8.70 -10.46 -9.63
N GLY A 215 -9.90 -10.09 -9.19
CA GLY A 215 -10.75 -10.91 -8.34
C GLY A 215 -10.14 -11.28 -6.99
N CYS A 216 -9.42 -10.34 -6.37
CA CYS A 216 -8.77 -10.50 -5.06
C CYS A 216 -9.12 -9.34 -4.11
N THR A 217 -8.71 -9.43 -2.85
CA THR A 217 -8.90 -8.35 -1.88
C THR A 217 -7.95 -7.17 -2.16
N ALA A 218 -8.38 -5.96 -1.80
CA ALA A 218 -7.59 -4.76 -2.08
C ALA A 218 -6.34 -4.70 -1.20
N SER A 219 -5.20 -4.40 -1.80
CA SER A 219 -3.93 -4.11 -1.11
C SER A 219 -3.60 -5.14 0.00
N ILE A 220 -3.17 -4.63 1.14
CA ILE A 220 -2.83 -5.37 2.36
C ILE A 220 -3.93 -5.21 3.43
N GLU A 221 -5.04 -4.59 3.07
CA GLU A 221 -6.12 -4.22 3.97
C GLU A 221 -7.07 -5.38 4.24
N PRO A 222 -7.74 -5.38 5.42
CA PRO A 222 -8.84 -6.29 5.67
C PRO A 222 -10.06 -5.96 4.79
N VAL A 223 -10.87 -6.97 4.48
CA VAL A 223 -12.12 -6.77 3.74
C VAL A 223 -13.11 -5.94 4.54
N LYS A 224 -13.79 -5.01 3.88
CA LYS A 224 -14.83 -4.19 4.52
C LYS A 224 -16.13 -4.93 4.74
N SER A 225 -16.39 -5.97 3.92
CA SER A 225 -17.64 -6.73 3.94
C SER A 225 -17.43 -8.07 3.24
N ASN A 226 -18.05 -9.15 3.73
CA ASN A 226 -18.03 -10.46 3.09
C ASN A 226 -19.06 -10.60 1.96
N ALA A 227 -20.05 -9.69 1.90
CA ALA A 227 -21.00 -9.60 0.80
C ALA A 227 -21.51 -8.18 0.63
N TYR A 228 -21.52 -7.66 -0.60
CA TYR A 228 -22.01 -6.31 -0.91
C TYR A 228 -22.50 -6.19 -2.34
N VAL A 229 -23.32 -5.18 -2.58
CA VAL A 229 -23.79 -4.87 -3.93
C VAL A 229 -22.84 -3.86 -4.59
N HIS A 230 -22.14 -4.31 -5.61
CA HIS A 230 -21.32 -3.45 -6.46
C HIS A 230 -22.17 -2.84 -7.56
N ARG A 231 -22.31 -1.51 -7.55
CA ARG A 231 -23.08 -0.76 -8.56
C ARG A 231 -22.14 -0.20 -9.62
N THR A 232 -22.41 -0.51 -10.87
CA THR A 232 -21.71 0.02 -12.04
C THR A 232 -22.71 0.68 -12.99
N ARG A 233 -22.21 1.35 -14.03
CA ARG A 233 -23.06 1.86 -15.11
C ARG A 233 -23.81 0.76 -15.85
N ALA A 234 -23.26 -0.46 -15.85
CA ALA A 234 -23.86 -1.63 -16.52
C ALA A 234 -24.87 -2.39 -15.65
N GLY A 235 -25.02 -2.02 -14.37
CA GLY A 235 -25.96 -2.68 -13.45
C GLY A 235 -25.40 -2.89 -12.04
N SER A 236 -26.16 -3.61 -11.24
CA SER A 236 -25.81 -3.95 -9.85
C SER A 236 -25.47 -5.44 -9.76
N HIS A 237 -24.34 -5.77 -9.15
CA HIS A 237 -23.83 -7.13 -9.02
C HIS A 237 -23.61 -7.46 -7.54
N LEU A 238 -24.12 -8.62 -7.11
CA LEU A 238 -23.83 -9.12 -5.77
C LEU A 238 -22.43 -9.74 -5.76
N ILE A 239 -21.54 -9.14 -5.00
CA ILE A 239 -20.19 -9.66 -4.75
C ILE A 239 -20.22 -10.46 -3.46
N LYS A 240 -19.71 -11.68 -3.50
CA LYS A 240 -19.63 -12.62 -2.39
C LYS A 240 -18.17 -12.98 -2.13
N ASN A 241 -17.79 -13.10 -0.87
CA ASN A 241 -16.48 -13.62 -0.52
C ASN A 241 -16.38 -15.10 -0.92
N LYS A 242 -15.53 -15.39 -1.89
CA LYS A 242 -15.37 -16.72 -2.48
C LYS A 242 -14.88 -17.78 -1.49
N TYR A 243 -14.06 -17.39 -0.51
CA TYR A 243 -13.54 -18.30 0.52
C TYR A 243 -14.59 -18.60 1.57
N LEU A 244 -15.36 -17.59 1.97
CA LEU A 244 -16.52 -17.80 2.84
C LEU A 244 -17.57 -18.69 2.16
N ALA A 245 -17.81 -18.53 0.85
CA ALA A 245 -18.71 -19.40 0.11
C ALA A 245 -18.35 -20.88 0.27
N THR A 246 -17.04 -21.21 0.16
CA THR A 246 -16.55 -22.58 0.37
C THR A 246 -16.77 -23.08 1.81
N VAL A 247 -16.72 -22.21 2.79
CA VAL A 247 -17.02 -22.58 4.19
C VAL A 247 -18.52 -22.79 4.37
N LEU A 248 -19.34 -21.90 3.83
CA LEU A 248 -20.80 -22.02 3.89
C LEU A 248 -21.32 -23.29 3.18
N ASP A 249 -20.64 -23.73 2.11
CA ASP A 249 -20.96 -25.01 1.43
C ASP A 249 -20.86 -26.23 2.37
N LYS A 250 -19.90 -26.23 3.31
CA LYS A 250 -19.71 -27.30 4.29
C LYS A 250 -20.91 -27.45 5.25
N TYR A 251 -21.67 -26.38 5.43
CA TYR A 251 -22.80 -26.30 6.34
C TYR A 251 -24.14 -26.25 5.60
N ASP A 252 -24.17 -26.48 4.29
CA ASP A 252 -25.35 -26.31 3.40
C ASP A 252 -25.97 -24.90 3.51
N MET A 253 -25.16 -23.89 3.83
CA MET A 253 -25.57 -22.51 4.05
C MET A 253 -25.25 -21.56 2.90
N ASN A 254 -24.63 -22.02 1.82
CA ASN A 254 -24.32 -21.17 0.66
C ASN A 254 -25.56 -20.91 -0.21
N ASN A 255 -26.54 -20.21 0.33
CA ASN A 255 -27.81 -19.90 -0.30
C ASN A 255 -28.16 -18.40 -0.20
N GLU A 256 -29.19 -17.97 -0.93
CA GLU A 256 -29.60 -16.55 -0.97
C GLU A 256 -29.99 -15.98 0.39
N ILE A 257 -30.61 -16.78 1.26
CA ILE A 257 -31.08 -16.34 2.58
C ILE A 257 -29.87 -15.96 3.43
N THR A 258 -28.87 -16.83 3.48
CA THR A 258 -27.62 -16.56 4.22
C THR A 258 -26.89 -15.33 3.68
N TRP A 259 -26.74 -15.19 2.36
CA TRP A 259 -26.09 -14.02 1.78
C TRP A 259 -26.86 -12.72 2.02
N LYS A 260 -28.19 -12.74 1.97
CA LYS A 260 -29.02 -11.59 2.36
C LYS A 260 -28.84 -11.24 3.83
N SER A 261 -28.78 -12.25 4.71
CA SER A 261 -28.52 -12.04 6.14
C SER A 261 -27.16 -11.37 6.36
N ILE A 262 -26.10 -11.86 5.71
CA ILE A 262 -24.76 -11.25 5.79
C ILE A 262 -24.79 -9.78 5.33
N ILE A 263 -25.47 -9.47 4.22
CA ILE A 263 -25.61 -8.08 3.74
C ILE A 263 -26.34 -7.20 4.76
N ASN A 264 -27.43 -7.70 5.34
CA ASN A 264 -28.20 -6.97 6.34
C ASN A 264 -27.44 -6.72 7.64
N HIS A 265 -26.39 -7.52 7.91
CA HIS A 265 -25.46 -7.32 9.01
C HIS A 265 -24.13 -6.68 8.52
N GLU A 266 -24.19 -5.81 7.53
CA GLU A 266 -23.04 -5.02 7.02
C GLU A 266 -21.87 -5.88 6.53
N GLY A 267 -22.15 -7.12 6.14
CA GLY A 267 -21.15 -8.08 5.68
C GLY A 267 -20.48 -8.90 6.79
N SER A 268 -20.94 -8.75 8.03
CA SER A 268 -20.51 -9.56 9.17
C SER A 268 -21.04 -10.98 9.09
N VAL A 269 -20.29 -11.93 9.64
CA VAL A 269 -20.68 -13.34 9.82
C VAL A 269 -20.87 -13.71 11.29
N GLN A 270 -20.71 -12.77 12.21
CA GLN A 270 -20.69 -13.03 13.66
C GLN A 270 -22.03 -13.59 14.18
N HIS A 271 -23.14 -13.28 13.50
CA HIS A 271 -24.49 -13.74 13.82
C HIS A 271 -24.80 -15.17 13.31
N LEU A 272 -23.90 -15.80 12.57
CA LEU A 272 -24.11 -17.14 12.00
C LEU A 272 -23.69 -18.22 13.02
N ASP A 273 -24.63 -18.79 13.75
CA ASP A 273 -24.37 -19.75 14.84
C ASP A 273 -23.72 -21.06 14.38
N ASN A 274 -23.86 -21.41 13.11
CA ASN A 274 -23.28 -22.63 12.53
C ASN A 274 -21.76 -22.52 12.29
N LEU A 275 -21.20 -21.31 12.24
CA LEU A 275 -19.77 -21.12 12.10
C LEU A 275 -19.08 -21.25 13.45
N THR A 276 -17.92 -21.90 13.45
CA THR A 276 -17.03 -21.94 14.63
C THR A 276 -16.46 -20.55 14.92
N ASP A 277 -16.06 -20.30 16.17
CA ASP A 277 -15.42 -19.02 16.57
C ASP A 277 -14.19 -18.74 15.71
N TYR A 278 -13.41 -19.75 15.37
CA TYR A 278 -12.24 -19.62 14.50
C TYR A 278 -12.59 -19.20 13.07
N GLU A 279 -13.68 -19.73 12.50
CA GLU A 279 -14.19 -19.29 11.21
C GLU A 279 -14.74 -17.87 11.27
N LYS A 280 -15.48 -17.53 12.34
CA LYS A 280 -15.94 -16.15 12.58
C LYS A 280 -14.77 -15.16 12.64
N ASP A 281 -13.70 -15.51 13.36
CA ASP A 281 -12.49 -14.69 13.44
C ASP A 281 -11.77 -14.56 12.07
N THR A 282 -11.76 -15.63 11.27
CA THR A 282 -11.17 -15.62 9.91
C THR A 282 -11.89 -14.65 8.97
N TYR A 283 -13.21 -14.52 9.12
CA TYR A 283 -14.06 -13.72 8.24
C TYR A 283 -14.55 -12.40 8.88
N LYS A 284 -13.91 -11.95 9.95
CA LYS A 284 -14.12 -10.58 10.49
C LYS A 284 -13.94 -9.55 9.38
N THR A 285 -14.84 -8.59 9.36
CA THR A 285 -14.73 -7.40 8.51
C THR A 285 -13.71 -6.42 9.07
N ALA A 286 -13.29 -5.44 8.27
CA ALA A 286 -12.36 -4.40 8.70
C ALA A 286 -12.85 -3.63 9.95
N PHE A 287 -14.16 -3.48 10.12
CA PHE A 287 -14.77 -2.78 11.25
C PHE A 287 -14.87 -3.61 12.53
N GLU A 288 -14.69 -4.95 12.42
CA GLU A 288 -14.73 -5.89 13.55
C GLU A 288 -13.35 -6.23 14.09
N LEU A 289 -12.29 -5.89 13.33
CA LEU A 289 -10.90 -6.13 13.71
C LEU A 289 -10.39 -5.06 14.69
N ASN A 290 -9.55 -5.48 15.65
CA ASN A 290 -8.72 -4.54 16.38
C ASN A 290 -7.72 -3.89 15.41
N GLN A 291 -7.82 -2.57 15.22
CA GLN A 291 -7.00 -1.81 14.27
C GLN A 291 -5.51 -1.81 14.58
N GLU A 292 -5.12 -2.14 15.81
CA GLU A 292 -3.71 -2.35 16.18
C GLU A 292 -3.07 -3.44 15.32
N TRP A 293 -3.79 -4.50 14.96
CA TRP A 293 -3.28 -5.56 14.08
C TRP A 293 -2.97 -5.06 12.67
N VAL A 294 -3.75 -4.11 12.16
CA VAL A 294 -3.48 -3.48 10.86
C VAL A 294 -2.15 -2.71 10.92
N ILE A 295 -1.94 -1.95 12.00
CA ILE A 295 -0.71 -1.20 12.25
C ILE A 295 0.48 -2.16 12.45
N GLU A 296 0.33 -3.20 13.27
CA GLU A 296 1.38 -4.19 13.53
C GLU A 296 1.81 -4.93 12.26
N HIS A 297 0.85 -5.37 11.43
CA HIS A 297 1.16 -5.99 10.16
C HIS A 297 1.90 -5.02 9.21
N ALA A 298 1.51 -3.75 9.19
CA ALA A 298 2.20 -2.74 8.40
C ALA A 298 3.63 -2.50 8.92
N ALA A 299 3.81 -2.40 10.24
CA ALA A 299 5.12 -2.25 10.88
C ALA A 299 6.04 -3.47 10.62
N ASP A 300 5.51 -4.69 10.76
CA ASP A 300 6.26 -5.93 10.50
C ASP A 300 6.77 -6.03 9.06
N ARG A 301 5.99 -5.56 8.08
CA ARG A 301 6.42 -5.60 6.67
C ARG A 301 7.25 -4.39 6.26
N GLN A 302 7.23 -3.28 7.00
CA GLN A 302 7.95 -2.05 6.64
C GLN A 302 9.45 -2.27 6.46
N LYS A 303 10.07 -3.16 7.23
CA LYS A 303 11.51 -3.51 7.07
C LYS A 303 11.85 -4.09 5.69
N TYR A 304 10.84 -4.54 4.93
CA TYR A 304 11.00 -5.03 3.57
C TYR A 304 10.63 -3.98 2.51
N ILE A 305 9.88 -2.95 2.88
CA ILE A 305 9.37 -1.91 1.98
C ILE A 305 10.29 -0.69 2.07
N CYS A 306 10.83 -0.26 0.94
CA CYS A 306 11.77 0.87 0.90
C CYS A 306 11.09 2.24 0.75
N GLN A 307 9.82 2.28 0.49
CA GLN A 307 8.99 3.50 0.49
C GLN A 307 7.86 3.36 1.52
N GLY A 308 6.69 3.92 1.26
CA GLY A 308 5.56 3.87 2.17
C GLY A 308 4.58 2.75 1.86
N GLN A 309 3.55 2.69 2.69
CA GLN A 309 2.40 1.81 2.56
C GLN A 309 1.14 2.67 2.71
N SER A 310 0.23 2.55 1.74
CA SER A 310 -1.11 3.10 1.89
C SER A 310 -1.90 2.25 2.87
N VAL A 311 -2.19 2.80 4.04
CA VAL A 311 -2.88 2.08 5.14
C VAL A 311 -4.08 2.89 5.61
N ASN A 312 -5.25 2.27 5.61
CA ASN A 312 -6.46 2.80 6.23
C ASN A 312 -6.74 2.10 7.55
N LEU A 313 -7.25 2.86 8.51
CA LEU A 313 -7.83 2.35 9.75
C LEU A 313 -9.35 2.52 9.68
N PHE A 314 -10.08 1.55 10.20
CA PHE A 314 -11.52 1.44 10.05
C PHE A 314 -12.19 1.52 11.41
N PHE A 315 -13.02 2.54 11.61
CA PHE A 315 -13.78 2.74 12.83
C PHE A 315 -15.27 2.84 12.49
N PRO A 316 -16.16 2.27 13.33
CA PRO A 316 -17.60 2.52 13.19
C PRO A 316 -17.90 4.01 13.33
N ALA A 317 -18.91 4.49 12.60
CA ALA A 317 -19.36 5.88 12.66
C ALA A 317 -20.19 6.13 13.92
#